data_547a0e46f946928652b4b760c12555bb
#
_entry.id   547a0e46f946928652b4b760c12555bb
#
_cell.length_a   1.000
_cell.length_b   1.000
_cell.length_c   1.000
_cell.angle_alpha   90.00
_cell.angle_beta   90.00
_cell.angle_gamma   90.00
#
_symmetry.space_group_name_H-M   'P 1'
#
loop_
_entity.id
_entity.type
_entity.pdbx_description
1 polymer ?
#
loop_
_entity_poly.entity_id
_entity_poly.type
_entity_poly.pdbx_seq_one_letter_code
_entity_poly.pdbx_strand_id
1 'polypeptide(L)'
;MLAVASAKGICFLEFATRRTRPATRVHAPVVPGTNAHIEGLRRELDAYFRGTLRRFETPLDLRGTPFQRAVWRRLARVPYGARTTYRELASRMGRSSAVRAVGHANGRNPVSIVVPCHRVIGTDGTLHGYGGGLWRKEWLIEWERAAPRRDLENAARRRDLESAARRRDFDKGISSAGSSPRPPTRSLRARRSGP
;
A
#
# COMPACT_ATOMS: atom_id res chain seq x y z
N MET A 1 -12.04 9.05 -1.81
CA MET A 1 -12.95 7.88 -2.01
C MET A 1 -14.11 8.00 -1.03
N LEU A 2 -15.21 7.29 -1.30
CA LEU A 2 -16.34 7.14 -0.36
C LEU A 2 -16.30 5.72 0.22
N ALA A 3 -16.41 5.61 1.53
CA ALA A 3 -16.49 4.34 2.24
C ALA A 3 -17.75 4.26 3.08
N VAL A 4 -18.31 3.05 3.21
CA VAL A 4 -19.40 2.75 4.16
C VAL A 4 -19.02 1.50 4.93
N ALA A 5 -19.23 1.53 6.24
CA ALA A 5 -19.05 0.40 7.12
C ALA A 5 -20.34 0.04 7.85
N SER A 6 -20.52 -1.22 8.12
CA SER A 6 -21.46 -1.75 9.12
C SER A 6 -20.72 -2.06 10.42
N ALA A 7 -21.43 -2.58 11.41
CA ALA A 7 -20.80 -3.12 12.62
C ALA A 7 -19.86 -4.32 12.36
N LYS A 8 -19.99 -4.99 11.19
CA LYS A 8 -19.20 -6.18 10.79
C LYS A 8 -17.95 -5.86 9.96
N GLY A 9 -17.89 -4.66 9.36
CA GLY A 9 -16.76 -4.28 8.50
C GLY A 9 -17.17 -3.36 7.34
N ILE A 10 -16.24 -3.13 6.43
CA ILE A 10 -16.45 -2.30 5.24
C ILE A 10 -17.38 -3.01 4.25
N CYS A 11 -18.47 -2.37 3.90
CA CYS A 11 -19.44 -2.89 2.93
C CYS A 11 -19.42 -2.15 1.59
N PHE A 12 -18.78 -0.97 1.54
CA PHE A 12 -18.64 -0.19 0.31
C PHE A 12 -17.36 0.65 0.35
N LEU A 13 -16.64 0.67 -0.76
CA LEU A 13 -15.50 1.57 -1.02
C LEU A 13 -15.41 1.82 -2.52
N GLU A 14 -15.59 3.06 -2.95
CA GLU A 14 -15.56 3.42 -4.36
C GLU A 14 -14.95 4.82 -4.56
N PHE A 15 -14.45 5.08 -5.74
CA PHE A 15 -14.03 6.41 -6.13
C PHE A 15 -15.23 7.37 -6.14
N ALA A 16 -15.09 8.52 -5.48
CA ALA A 16 -16.14 9.53 -5.46
C ALA A 16 -16.33 10.11 -6.86
N THR A 17 -17.53 9.95 -7.41
CA THR A 17 -17.95 10.53 -8.68
C THR A 17 -19.36 11.10 -8.52
N ARG A 18 -19.82 11.94 -9.47
CA ARG A 18 -21.20 12.44 -9.46
C ARG A 18 -22.25 11.32 -9.50
N ARG A 19 -21.87 10.11 -9.94
CA ARG A 19 -22.77 8.94 -10.07
C ARG A 19 -22.67 7.99 -8.87
N THR A 20 -21.73 8.19 -7.95
CA THR A 20 -21.55 7.30 -6.80
C THR A 20 -22.73 7.47 -5.82
N ARG A 21 -23.46 6.39 -5.55
CA ARG A 21 -24.63 6.35 -4.66
C ARG A 21 -24.46 5.22 -3.65
N PRO A 22 -23.82 5.47 -2.48
CA PRO A 22 -23.55 4.42 -1.50
C PRO A 22 -24.83 3.73 -0.99
N ALA A 23 -25.86 4.47 -0.61
CA ALA A 23 -27.12 3.91 -0.08
C ALA A 23 -27.75 2.89 -1.03
N THR A 24 -27.77 3.19 -2.35
CA THR A 24 -28.29 2.27 -3.37
C THR A 24 -27.42 0.99 -3.46
N ARG A 25 -26.12 1.10 -3.25
CA ARG A 25 -25.20 -0.04 -3.36
C ARG A 25 -25.21 -0.95 -2.13
N VAL A 26 -25.42 -0.37 -0.95
CA VAL A 26 -25.47 -1.13 0.32
C VAL A 26 -26.88 -1.58 0.69
N HIS A 27 -27.90 -1.10 -0.06
CA HIS A 27 -29.33 -1.38 0.18
C HIS A 27 -29.75 -1.09 1.62
N ALA A 28 -29.28 0.03 2.17
CA ALA A 28 -29.59 0.48 3.54
C ALA A 28 -29.39 2.00 3.65
N PRO A 29 -30.05 2.65 4.61
CA PRO A 29 -29.74 4.04 4.96
C PRO A 29 -28.27 4.20 5.32
N VAL A 30 -27.68 5.30 4.88
CA VAL A 30 -26.28 5.66 5.16
C VAL A 30 -26.28 7.02 5.83
N VAL A 31 -25.67 7.09 7.01
CA VAL A 31 -25.49 8.33 7.75
C VAL A 31 -24.03 8.75 7.72
N PRO A 32 -23.72 10.05 7.67
CA PRO A 32 -22.37 10.54 7.81
C PRO A 32 -21.78 10.17 9.17
N GLY A 33 -20.51 9.78 9.18
CA GLY A 33 -19.80 9.42 10.41
C GLY A 33 -18.56 8.59 10.13
N THR A 34 -17.91 8.18 11.20
CA THR A 34 -16.78 7.26 11.17
C THR A 34 -16.92 6.18 12.23
N ASN A 35 -16.16 5.10 12.09
CA ASN A 35 -16.01 4.04 13.10
C ASN A 35 -14.63 3.40 12.95
N ALA A 36 -14.30 2.46 13.86
CA ALA A 36 -13.00 1.79 13.86
C ALA A 36 -12.64 1.13 12.52
N HIS A 37 -13.61 0.59 11.78
CA HIS A 37 -13.39 -0.01 10.45
C HIS A 37 -13.01 1.02 9.40
N ILE A 38 -13.68 2.18 9.37
CA ILE A 38 -13.37 3.28 8.43
C ILE A 38 -11.99 3.85 8.76
N GLU A 39 -11.66 4.07 10.04
CA GLU A 39 -10.35 4.57 10.45
C GLU A 39 -9.23 3.56 10.15
N GLY A 40 -9.47 2.27 10.35
CA GLY A 40 -8.56 1.19 9.93
C GLY A 40 -8.31 1.21 8.43
N LEU A 41 -9.39 1.21 7.65
CA LEU A 41 -9.31 1.30 6.18
C LEU A 41 -8.55 2.54 5.71
N ARG A 42 -8.77 3.70 6.32
CA ARG A 42 -8.06 4.94 5.97
C ARG A 42 -6.56 4.77 6.14
N ARG A 43 -6.11 4.25 7.29
CA ARG A 43 -4.66 3.99 7.52
C ARG A 43 -4.09 2.98 6.52
N GLU A 44 -4.84 1.93 6.20
CA GLU A 44 -4.40 0.92 5.22
C GLU A 44 -4.34 1.49 3.79
N LEU A 45 -5.30 2.30 3.36
CA LEU A 45 -5.26 2.97 2.07
C LEU A 45 -4.08 3.95 1.98
N ASP A 46 -3.82 4.74 3.03
CA ASP A 46 -2.66 5.62 3.08
C ASP A 46 -1.35 4.83 2.97
N ALA A 47 -1.23 3.71 3.65
CA ALA A 47 -0.07 2.82 3.56
C ALA A 47 0.05 2.16 2.17
N TYR A 48 -1.08 1.75 1.55
CA TYR A 48 -1.11 1.22 0.19
C TYR A 48 -0.61 2.25 -0.82
N PHE A 49 -1.11 3.49 -0.75
CA PHE A 49 -0.69 4.57 -1.65
C PHE A 49 0.70 5.14 -1.35
N ARG A 50 1.27 4.86 -0.18
CA ARG A 50 2.71 5.06 0.08
C ARG A 50 3.58 3.89 -0.41
N GLY A 51 2.97 2.78 -0.85
CA GLY A 51 3.68 1.58 -1.32
C GLY A 51 4.20 0.69 -0.17
N THR A 52 3.77 0.93 1.07
CA THR A 52 4.21 0.18 2.27
C THR A 52 3.25 -0.94 2.67
N LEU A 53 2.02 -0.97 2.14
CA LEU A 53 1.05 -2.04 2.37
C LEU A 53 0.77 -2.80 1.07
N ARG A 54 0.81 -4.12 1.14
CA ARG A 54 0.49 -5.02 0.01
C ARG A 54 -0.74 -5.88 0.24
N ARG A 55 -1.19 -5.99 1.48
CA ARG A 55 -2.35 -6.77 1.88
C ARG A 55 -3.18 -5.97 2.87
N PHE A 56 -4.47 -5.87 2.61
CA PHE A 56 -5.46 -5.28 3.51
C PHE A 56 -5.95 -6.31 4.52
N GLU A 57 -6.10 -5.90 5.77
CA GLU A 57 -6.62 -6.72 6.86
C GLU A 57 -7.96 -6.20 7.40
N THR A 58 -8.38 -5.01 6.96
CA THR A 58 -9.68 -4.42 7.31
C THR A 58 -10.82 -5.41 7.10
N PRO A 59 -11.66 -5.66 8.09
CA PRO A 59 -12.82 -6.55 7.97
C PRO A 59 -13.79 -6.10 6.89
N LEU A 60 -14.33 -7.06 6.11
CA LEU A 60 -15.26 -6.80 5.01
C LEU A 60 -16.64 -7.41 5.29
N ASP A 61 -17.70 -6.62 5.09
CA ASP A 61 -19.11 -7.07 5.07
C ASP A 61 -19.62 -7.07 3.62
N LEU A 62 -19.20 -8.06 2.84
CA LEU A 62 -19.52 -8.16 1.41
C LEU A 62 -20.97 -8.60 1.20
N ARG A 63 -21.83 -7.67 0.80
CA ARG A 63 -23.25 -7.91 0.51
C ARG A 63 -23.46 -8.16 -0.97
N GLY A 64 -24.11 -9.27 -1.30
CA GLY A 64 -24.37 -9.69 -2.69
C GLY A 64 -24.87 -11.14 -2.76
N THR A 65 -25.15 -11.62 -3.96
CA THR A 65 -25.58 -13.00 -4.17
C THR A 65 -24.48 -13.99 -3.74
N PRO A 66 -24.83 -15.25 -3.46
CA PRO A 66 -23.81 -16.28 -3.15
C PRO A 66 -22.72 -16.38 -4.22
N PHE A 67 -23.09 -16.26 -5.51
CA PHE A 67 -22.14 -16.26 -6.61
C PHE A 67 -21.21 -15.04 -6.60
N GLN A 68 -21.74 -13.84 -6.43
CA GLN A 68 -20.94 -12.61 -6.33
C GLN A 68 -19.94 -12.70 -5.18
N ARG A 69 -20.39 -13.08 -3.99
CA ARG A 69 -19.50 -13.26 -2.82
C ARG A 69 -18.41 -14.30 -3.07
N ALA A 70 -18.72 -15.39 -3.78
CA ALA A 70 -17.73 -16.38 -4.17
C ALA A 70 -16.66 -15.80 -5.11
N VAL A 71 -17.08 -15.01 -6.12
CA VAL A 71 -16.17 -14.28 -7.02
C VAL A 71 -15.29 -13.30 -6.22
N TRP A 72 -15.87 -12.49 -5.37
CA TRP A 72 -15.11 -11.46 -4.61
C TRP A 72 -14.12 -12.09 -3.62
N ARG A 73 -14.49 -13.20 -2.95
CA ARG A 73 -13.53 -13.96 -2.13
C ARG A 73 -12.38 -14.53 -2.95
N ARG A 74 -12.64 -14.92 -4.19
CA ARG A 74 -11.58 -15.41 -5.09
C ARG A 74 -10.69 -14.26 -5.57
N LEU A 75 -11.27 -13.09 -5.87
CA LEU A 75 -10.53 -11.87 -6.20
C LEU A 75 -9.58 -11.44 -5.08
N ALA A 76 -10.04 -11.46 -3.83
CA ALA A 76 -9.22 -11.10 -2.66
C ALA A 76 -7.96 -11.97 -2.49
N ARG A 77 -7.89 -13.12 -3.17
CA ARG A 77 -6.72 -14.02 -3.18
C ARG A 77 -5.74 -13.74 -4.32
N VAL A 78 -6.06 -12.83 -5.24
CA VAL A 78 -5.11 -12.43 -6.30
C VAL A 78 -4.02 -11.57 -5.66
N PRO A 79 -2.73 -11.99 -5.71
CA PRO A 79 -1.66 -11.27 -5.01
C PRO A 79 -1.46 -9.85 -5.50
N TYR A 80 -0.87 -9.02 -4.67
CA TYR A 80 -0.42 -7.68 -5.03
C TYR A 80 0.56 -7.73 -6.21
N GLY A 81 0.36 -6.87 -7.21
CA GLY A 81 1.18 -6.82 -8.43
C GLY A 81 0.96 -7.95 -9.43
N ALA A 82 0.19 -9.00 -9.06
CA ALA A 82 -0.19 -10.08 -9.97
C ALA A 82 -1.44 -9.72 -10.78
N ARG A 83 -1.59 -10.35 -11.93
CA ARG A 83 -2.78 -10.25 -12.80
C ARG A 83 -3.37 -11.62 -13.01
N THR A 84 -4.66 -11.70 -13.27
CA THR A 84 -5.36 -12.88 -13.69
C THR A 84 -6.38 -12.53 -14.78
N THR A 85 -6.84 -13.52 -15.52
CA THR A 85 -7.88 -13.29 -16.54
C THR A 85 -9.26 -13.71 -16.02
N TYR A 86 -10.33 -13.16 -16.63
CA TYR A 86 -11.70 -13.60 -16.32
C TYR A 86 -11.86 -15.12 -16.52
N ARG A 87 -11.19 -15.69 -17.52
CA ARG A 87 -11.21 -17.13 -17.82
C ARG A 87 -10.54 -17.93 -16.73
N GLU A 88 -9.33 -17.55 -16.30
CA GLU A 88 -8.62 -18.21 -15.20
C GLU A 88 -9.41 -18.12 -13.89
N LEU A 89 -10.01 -16.96 -13.60
CA LEU A 89 -10.83 -16.78 -12.41
C LEU A 89 -12.03 -17.72 -12.42
N ALA A 90 -12.72 -17.85 -13.55
CA ALA A 90 -13.84 -18.79 -13.73
C ALA A 90 -13.39 -20.24 -13.58
N SER A 91 -12.25 -20.61 -14.18
CA SER A 91 -11.67 -21.96 -14.09
C SER A 91 -11.32 -22.32 -12.64
N ARG A 92 -10.65 -21.41 -11.91
CA ARG A 92 -10.32 -21.60 -10.47
C ARG A 92 -11.54 -21.70 -9.55
N MET A 93 -12.71 -21.34 -10.05
CA MET A 93 -14.00 -21.52 -9.37
C MET A 93 -14.71 -22.81 -9.76
N GLY A 94 -14.13 -23.65 -10.64
CA GLY A 94 -14.77 -24.83 -11.21
C GLY A 94 -15.93 -24.48 -12.15
N ARG A 95 -15.94 -23.29 -12.76
CA ARG A 95 -17.04 -22.75 -13.58
C ARG A 95 -16.52 -22.13 -14.89
N SER A 96 -15.73 -22.91 -15.65
CA SER A 96 -15.04 -22.44 -16.86
C SER A 96 -15.97 -21.85 -17.93
N SER A 97 -17.23 -22.27 -17.98
CA SER A 97 -18.25 -21.70 -18.89
C SER A 97 -18.84 -20.37 -18.40
N ALA A 98 -18.63 -20.00 -17.13
CA ALA A 98 -19.27 -18.83 -16.51
C ALA A 98 -18.44 -17.53 -16.64
N VAL A 99 -17.55 -17.41 -17.63
CA VAL A 99 -16.62 -16.27 -17.79
C VAL A 99 -17.35 -14.92 -17.80
N ARG A 100 -18.46 -14.81 -18.56
CA ARG A 100 -19.27 -13.57 -18.61
C ARG A 100 -19.91 -13.24 -17.26
N ALA A 101 -20.43 -14.24 -16.55
CA ALA A 101 -21.03 -14.06 -15.23
C ALA A 101 -19.97 -13.62 -14.19
N VAL A 102 -18.76 -14.20 -14.26
CA VAL A 102 -17.61 -13.78 -13.45
C VAL A 102 -17.23 -12.33 -13.75
N GLY A 103 -17.15 -11.94 -15.02
CA GLY A 103 -16.90 -10.56 -15.44
C GLY A 103 -17.93 -9.58 -14.89
N HIS A 104 -19.22 -9.93 -14.95
CA HIS A 104 -20.30 -9.14 -14.41
C HIS A 104 -20.21 -9.01 -12.87
N ALA A 105 -19.92 -10.10 -12.16
CA ALA A 105 -19.71 -10.09 -10.72
C ALA A 105 -18.47 -9.29 -10.32
N ASN A 106 -17.38 -9.38 -11.10
CA ASN A 106 -16.19 -8.54 -10.94
C ASN A 106 -16.53 -7.04 -11.04
N GLY A 107 -17.29 -6.64 -12.06
CA GLY A 107 -17.73 -5.24 -12.25
C GLY A 107 -18.70 -4.75 -11.18
N ARG A 108 -19.32 -5.65 -10.40
CA ARG A 108 -20.19 -5.32 -9.27
C ARG A 108 -19.49 -5.35 -7.92
N ASN A 109 -18.16 -5.50 -7.90
CA ASN A 109 -17.38 -5.42 -6.67
C ASN A 109 -17.73 -4.15 -5.87
N PRO A 110 -18.18 -4.29 -4.62
CA PRO A 110 -18.58 -3.13 -3.83
C PRO A 110 -17.42 -2.44 -3.11
N VAL A 111 -16.23 -3.08 -3.02
CA VAL A 111 -15.10 -2.58 -2.23
C VAL A 111 -13.85 -2.54 -3.11
N SER A 112 -13.76 -1.48 -3.93
CA SER A 112 -12.66 -1.27 -4.86
C SER A 112 -11.30 -1.21 -4.13
N ILE A 113 -10.24 -1.65 -4.78
CA ILE A 113 -8.86 -1.74 -4.30
C ILE A 113 -8.67 -2.89 -3.29
N VAL A 114 -9.38 -2.88 -2.17
CA VAL A 114 -9.29 -3.92 -1.13
C VAL A 114 -9.68 -5.29 -1.68
N VAL A 115 -10.79 -5.35 -2.43
CA VAL A 115 -11.09 -6.48 -3.31
C VAL A 115 -10.59 -6.12 -4.71
N PRO A 116 -9.47 -6.70 -5.16
CA PRO A 116 -8.69 -6.15 -6.27
C PRO A 116 -9.24 -6.53 -7.65
N CYS A 117 -10.46 -6.08 -7.98
CA CYS A 117 -11.07 -6.31 -9.29
C CYS A 117 -10.27 -5.67 -10.44
N HIS A 118 -9.41 -4.69 -10.17
CA HIS A 118 -8.50 -4.11 -11.14
C HIS A 118 -7.44 -5.11 -11.65
N ARG A 119 -7.08 -6.15 -10.88
CA ARG A 119 -6.10 -7.19 -11.27
C ARG A 119 -6.65 -8.19 -12.29
N VAL A 120 -7.93 -8.09 -12.69
CA VAL A 120 -8.54 -9.00 -13.68
C VAL A 120 -8.57 -8.33 -15.06
N ILE A 121 -7.98 -8.98 -16.05
CA ILE A 121 -7.84 -8.49 -17.43
C ILE A 121 -8.44 -9.46 -18.45
N GLY A 122 -8.55 -9.06 -19.71
CA GLY A 122 -8.87 -9.95 -20.82
C GLY A 122 -7.77 -10.98 -21.06
N THR A 123 -8.11 -12.07 -21.75
CA THR A 123 -7.12 -13.09 -22.17
C THR A 123 -6.13 -12.59 -23.22
N ASP A 124 -6.52 -11.55 -23.93
CA ASP A 124 -5.71 -10.79 -24.89
C ASP A 124 -4.88 -9.65 -24.24
N GLY A 125 -4.94 -9.53 -22.89
CA GLY A 125 -4.27 -8.47 -22.13
C GLY A 125 -5.05 -7.17 -22.07
N THR A 126 -6.20 -7.03 -22.73
CA THR A 126 -7.00 -5.80 -22.74
C THR A 126 -7.65 -5.52 -21.39
N LEU A 127 -7.82 -4.24 -21.09
CA LEU A 127 -8.50 -3.77 -19.90
C LEU A 127 -9.99 -3.62 -20.17
N HIS A 128 -10.80 -4.34 -19.42
CA HIS A 128 -12.26 -4.22 -19.48
C HIS A 128 -12.80 -3.61 -18.18
N GLY A 129 -13.95 -2.98 -18.29
CA GLY A 129 -14.80 -2.35 -17.29
C GLY A 129 -14.26 -2.22 -15.86
N TYR A 130 -14.21 -0.99 -15.36
CA TYR A 130 -13.84 -0.70 -13.99
C TYR A 130 -14.73 0.44 -13.46
N GLY A 131 -15.31 0.28 -12.27
CA GLY A 131 -16.22 1.28 -11.69
C GLY A 131 -15.60 2.66 -11.54
N GLY A 132 -14.31 2.73 -11.24
CA GLY A 132 -13.55 3.96 -11.18
C GLY A 132 -13.07 4.52 -12.52
N GLY A 133 -13.36 3.85 -13.67
CA GLY A 133 -12.83 4.19 -15.00
C GLY A 133 -11.52 3.46 -15.34
N LEU A 134 -11.35 3.14 -16.63
CA LEU A 134 -10.22 2.30 -17.09
C LEU A 134 -8.85 2.90 -16.77
N TRP A 135 -8.70 4.23 -16.84
CA TRP A 135 -7.44 4.90 -16.51
C TRP A 135 -6.99 4.63 -15.05
N ARG A 136 -7.93 4.56 -14.09
CA ARG A 136 -7.60 4.19 -12.70
C ARG A 136 -7.24 2.71 -12.57
N LYS A 137 -7.87 1.84 -13.36
CA LYS A 137 -7.52 0.42 -13.41
C LYS A 137 -6.09 0.24 -13.89
N GLU A 138 -5.73 0.88 -14.99
CA GLU A 138 -4.39 0.89 -15.56
C GLU A 138 -3.36 1.43 -14.55
N TRP A 139 -3.66 2.59 -13.98
CA TRP A 139 -2.80 3.21 -12.97
C TRP A 139 -2.56 2.30 -11.76
N LEU A 140 -3.60 1.65 -11.22
CA LEU A 140 -3.46 0.73 -10.09
C LEU A 140 -2.60 -0.49 -10.46
N ILE A 141 -2.76 -1.04 -11.66
CA ILE A 141 -1.94 -2.15 -12.15
C ILE A 141 -0.46 -1.73 -12.22
N GLU A 142 -0.17 -0.58 -12.82
CA GLU A 142 1.20 -0.07 -12.93
C GLU A 142 1.78 0.33 -11.57
N TRP A 143 0.96 0.92 -10.70
CA TRP A 143 1.34 1.23 -9.33
C TRP A 143 1.83 -0.02 -8.57
N GLU A 144 1.07 -1.10 -8.63
CA GLU A 144 1.42 -2.35 -7.97
C GLU A 144 2.63 -3.04 -8.62
N ARG A 145 2.74 -2.97 -9.96
CA ARG A 145 3.87 -3.54 -10.72
C ARG A 145 5.20 -2.86 -10.41
N ALA A 146 5.17 -1.56 -10.18
CA ALA A 146 6.37 -0.79 -9.87
C ALA A 146 6.85 -0.94 -8.40
N ALA A 147 6.09 -1.64 -7.53
CA ALA A 147 6.42 -1.78 -6.11
C ALA A 147 7.80 -2.39 -5.83
N PRO A 148 8.23 -3.48 -6.49
CA PRO A 148 9.57 -4.04 -6.25
C PRO A 148 10.69 -3.03 -6.51
N ARG A 149 10.56 -2.23 -7.57
CA ARG A 149 11.53 -1.19 -7.92
C ARG A 149 11.57 -0.08 -6.87
N ARG A 150 10.40 0.39 -6.43
CA ARG A 150 10.31 1.40 -5.36
C ARG A 150 10.90 0.91 -4.03
N ASP A 151 10.73 -0.36 -3.69
CA ASP A 151 11.32 -0.93 -2.48
C ASP A 151 12.85 -0.90 -2.53
N LEU A 152 13.43 -1.22 -3.69
CA LEU A 152 14.89 -1.13 -3.91
C LEU A 152 15.39 0.31 -3.83
N GLU A 153 14.69 1.25 -4.46
CA GLU A 153 15.02 2.68 -4.40
C GLU A 153 14.93 3.23 -2.96
N ASN A 154 13.88 2.86 -2.22
CA ASN A 154 13.71 3.26 -0.83
C ASN A 154 14.78 2.64 0.08
N ALA A 155 15.15 1.38 -0.14
CA ALA A 155 16.22 0.71 0.60
C ALA A 155 17.59 1.34 0.31
N ALA A 156 17.85 1.76 -0.92
CA ALA A 156 19.05 2.49 -1.30
C ALA A 156 19.11 3.84 -0.58
N ARG A 157 18.03 4.64 -0.66
CA ARG A 157 17.94 5.94 0.03
C ARG A 157 18.15 5.82 1.54
N ARG A 158 17.60 4.79 2.20
CA ARG A 158 17.82 4.56 3.63
C ARG A 158 19.29 4.31 3.94
N ARG A 159 19.97 3.45 3.15
CA ARG A 159 21.41 3.19 3.30
C ARG A 159 22.26 4.44 3.13
N ASP A 160 21.92 5.28 2.14
CA ASP A 160 22.64 6.54 1.89
C ASP A 160 22.47 7.53 3.08
N LEU A 161 21.26 7.63 3.64
CA LEU A 161 20.98 8.46 4.81
C LEU A 161 21.71 7.97 6.06
N GLU A 162 21.71 6.65 6.31
CA GLU A 162 22.46 6.04 7.42
C GLU A 162 23.98 6.24 7.27
N SER A 163 24.49 6.10 6.06
CA SER A 163 25.91 6.34 5.76
C SER A 163 26.29 7.81 5.99
N ALA A 164 25.44 8.74 5.55
CA ALA A 164 25.63 10.18 5.78
C ALA A 164 25.55 10.56 7.28
N ALA A 165 24.67 9.91 8.04
CA ALA A 165 24.57 10.11 9.49
C ALA A 165 25.84 9.65 10.19
N ARG A 166 26.35 8.44 9.88
CA ARG A 166 27.60 7.89 10.43
C ARG A 166 28.81 8.78 10.13
N ARG A 167 28.89 9.36 8.91
CA ARG A 167 29.98 10.31 8.57
C ARG A 167 29.93 11.57 9.41
N ARG A 168 28.73 12.15 9.63
CA ARG A 168 28.57 13.33 10.50
C ARG A 168 28.96 13.07 11.95
N ASP A 169 28.63 11.90 12.49
CA ASP A 169 28.98 11.51 13.85
C ASP A 169 30.49 11.27 13.98
N PHE A 170 31.13 10.70 12.98
CA PHE A 170 32.57 10.54 12.90
C PHE A 170 33.29 11.90 12.87
N ASP A 171 32.83 12.86 12.02
CA ASP A 171 33.41 14.21 11.92
C ASP A 171 33.26 14.99 13.24
N LYS A 172 32.13 14.84 13.94
CA LYS A 172 31.96 15.42 15.29
C LYS A 172 32.90 14.80 16.32
N GLY A 173 33.15 13.49 16.25
CA GLY A 173 34.08 12.79 17.14
C GLY A 173 35.52 13.24 16.96
N ILE A 174 35.96 13.52 15.74
CA ILE A 174 37.29 14.04 15.44
C ILE A 174 37.44 15.49 15.94
N SER A 175 36.43 16.33 15.81
CA SER A 175 36.46 17.72 16.26
C SER A 175 36.53 17.86 17.80
N SER A 176 36.03 16.86 18.54
CA SER A 176 36.10 16.85 20.02
C SER A 176 37.40 16.29 20.59
N ALA A 177 38.20 15.58 19.79
CA ALA A 177 39.46 14.96 20.22
C ALA A 177 40.70 15.86 20.06
N GLY A 178 40.53 17.10 19.58
CA GLY A 178 41.59 18.05 19.21
C GLY A 178 42.19 18.88 20.34
N SER A 179 41.99 18.60 21.64
CA SER A 179 42.66 19.24 22.73
C SER A 179 43.69 18.30 23.38
N SER A 180 44.83 18.12 22.71
CA SER A 180 45.99 17.51 23.34
C SER A 180 46.55 18.44 24.42
N PRO A 181 46.85 17.94 25.63
CA PRO A 181 47.49 18.74 26.64
C PRO A 181 48.93 19.06 26.20
N ARG A 182 49.33 20.34 26.27
CA ARG A 182 50.69 20.81 26.04
C ARG A 182 51.65 20.06 26.96
N PRO A 183 52.84 19.59 26.47
CA PRO A 183 53.84 18.99 27.33
C PRO A 183 54.39 20.02 28.29
N PRO A 184 54.77 19.65 29.55
CA PRO A 184 55.29 20.57 30.53
C PRO A 184 56.65 21.10 30.09
N THR A 185 56.84 22.43 30.12
CA THR A 185 58.09 23.12 29.86
C THR A 185 59.11 22.80 30.97
N ARG A 186 60.16 22.11 30.58
CA ARG A 186 61.28 21.76 31.46
C ARG A 186 62.13 23.00 31.74
N SER A 187 62.06 23.57 32.97
CA SER A 187 62.91 24.65 33.47
C SER A 187 64.32 24.14 33.63
N LEU A 188 65.25 24.62 32.79
CA LEU A 188 66.71 24.44 32.97
C LEU A 188 67.22 25.42 34.02
N ARG A 189 67.42 24.93 35.26
CA ARG A 189 68.18 25.69 36.27
C ARG A 189 69.66 25.61 35.90
N ALA A 190 70.22 26.77 35.58
CA ALA A 190 71.66 26.94 35.47
C ALA A 190 72.35 26.68 36.82
N ARG A 191 73.26 25.73 36.87
CA ARG A 191 74.24 25.56 37.98
C ARG A 191 75.32 26.61 37.77
N ARG A 192 75.44 27.55 38.68
CA ARG A 192 76.65 28.38 38.85
C ARG A 192 77.68 27.59 39.58
N SER A 193 78.85 27.43 38.96
CA SER A 193 80.11 27.01 39.56
C SER A 193 80.89 28.29 39.91
N GLY A 194 81.39 28.42 41.09
CA GLY A 194 82.41 29.37 41.52
C GLY A 194 83.11 28.87 42.76
N PRO A 195 84.20 29.45 43.11
CA PRO A 195 85.58 28.96 42.93
C PRO A 195 85.97 28.04 44.04
#